data_ae93155ef30dccc86bd0f79a6ac2dc6b
#
_entry.id   ae93155ef30dccc86bd0f79a6ac2dc6b
#
_cell.length_a   1.000
_cell.length_b   1.000
_cell.length_c   1.000
_cell.angle_alpha   90.00
_cell.angle_beta   90.00
_cell.angle_gamma   90.00
#
_symmetry.space_group_name_H-M   'P 1'
#
loop_
_entity.id
_entity.type
_entity.pdbx_description
1 polymer ?
#
loop_
_entity_poly.entity_id
_entity_poly.type
_entity_poly.pdbx_seq_one_letter_code
_entity_poly.pdbx_strand_id
1 'polypeptide(L)'
;MSNHYISHNKTIYDIFNMINPNCYQAFIIQFIIENKKEEALQCCDELAVAFEYYNWDSKSKQSNYTDCLICESNLAKWQKIAIIHIMANDIKSCKRVIEDEIEEEKKAAVKRIEEAKERKDNHCNALQDLYSLFDFNSLL
;
A
#
# COMPACT_ATOMS: atom_id res chain seq x y z
N MET A 1 -16.91 -20.09 19.49
CA MET A 1 -16.74 -19.60 19.40
C MET A 1 -16.92 -18.56 19.08
N SER A 2 -16.98 -18.11 19.31
CA SER A 2 -17.19 -16.91 19.20
C SER A 2 -16.45 -16.18 18.42
N ASN A 3 -15.76 -16.44 18.00
CA ASN A 3 -14.95 -15.83 17.36
C ASN A 3 -15.24 -15.59 16.15
N HIS A 4 -16.35 -15.58 15.89
CA HIS A 4 -16.76 -15.10 14.74
C HIS A 4 -16.69 -13.73 14.68
N TYR A 5 -16.35 -13.04 15.61
CA TYR A 5 -16.11 -11.79 15.42
C TYR A 5 -14.92 -11.67 14.64
N ILE A 6 -14.94 -11.14 13.49
CA ILE A 6 -13.82 -10.75 12.80
C ILE A 6 -13.37 -9.57 13.44
N SER A 7 -12.50 -9.70 14.29
CA SER A 7 -11.96 -8.61 15.02
C SER A 7 -11.19 -7.71 14.10
N HIS A 8 -11.35 -6.43 14.24
CA HIS A 8 -10.55 -5.46 13.51
C HIS A 8 -9.08 -5.51 13.89
N ASN A 9 -8.74 -6.25 14.93
CA ASN A 9 -7.36 -6.38 15.40
C ASN A 9 -6.73 -7.71 15.04
N LYS A 10 -7.25 -8.38 14.02
CA LYS A 10 -6.66 -9.64 13.59
C LYS A 10 -5.25 -9.41 13.08
N THR A 11 -4.36 -10.31 13.51
CA THR A 11 -2.98 -10.27 13.07
C THR A 11 -2.85 -10.83 11.66
N ILE A 12 -1.69 -10.62 11.06
CA ILE A 12 -1.33 -11.21 9.78
C ILE A 12 -1.47 -12.72 9.81
N TYR A 13 -1.04 -13.35 10.93
CA TYR A 13 -1.09 -14.80 11.06
C TYR A 13 -2.53 -15.31 11.06
N ASP A 14 -3.43 -14.57 11.69
CA ASP A 14 -4.84 -14.93 11.68
C ASP A 14 -5.40 -14.88 10.27
N ILE A 15 -5.03 -13.85 9.51
CA ILE A 15 -5.46 -13.72 8.13
C ILE A 15 -4.94 -14.88 7.28
N PHE A 16 -3.66 -15.22 7.41
CA PHE A 16 -3.08 -16.33 6.67
C PHE A 16 -3.76 -17.65 6.98
N ASN A 17 -4.07 -17.89 8.27
CA ASN A 17 -4.74 -19.12 8.67
C ASN A 17 -6.14 -19.24 8.09
N MET A 18 -6.80 -18.09 7.89
CA MET A 18 -8.17 -18.08 7.38
C MET A 18 -8.24 -18.23 5.88
N ILE A 19 -7.35 -17.58 5.14
CA ILE A 19 -7.41 -17.60 3.67
C ILE A 19 -6.54 -18.68 3.05
N ASN A 20 -5.64 -19.26 3.82
CA ASN A 20 -4.82 -20.39 3.43
C ASN A 20 -4.12 -20.23 2.08
N PRO A 21 -3.26 -19.22 1.93
CA PRO A 21 -2.60 -18.98 0.66
C PRO A 21 -1.52 -20.03 0.35
N ASN A 22 -1.20 -20.20 -0.92
CA ASN A 22 -0.05 -20.97 -1.34
C ASN A 22 1.24 -20.23 -0.93
N CYS A 23 2.38 -20.92 -0.99
CA CYS A 23 3.65 -20.31 -0.57
C CYS A 23 3.94 -19.01 -1.29
N TYR A 24 3.81 -18.96 -2.62
CA TYR A 24 4.10 -17.74 -3.36
C TYR A 24 3.07 -16.64 -3.09
N GLN A 25 1.81 -17.02 -2.92
CA GLN A 25 0.79 -16.05 -2.53
C GLN A 25 1.10 -15.45 -1.16
N ALA A 26 1.55 -16.30 -0.23
CA ALA A 26 1.87 -15.87 1.12
C ALA A 26 2.99 -14.82 1.14
N PHE A 27 4.02 -15.01 0.30
CA PHE A 27 5.10 -14.02 0.21
C PHE A 27 4.60 -12.65 -0.23
N ILE A 28 3.81 -12.64 -1.29
CA ILE A 28 3.27 -11.37 -1.80
C ILE A 28 2.34 -10.74 -0.79
N ILE A 29 1.46 -11.53 -0.20
CA ILE A 29 0.49 -11.05 0.80
C ILE A 29 1.23 -10.46 2.00
N GLN A 30 2.29 -11.12 2.43
CA GLN A 30 3.07 -10.61 3.56
C GLN A 30 3.66 -9.23 3.25
N PHE A 31 4.25 -9.05 2.07
CA PHE A 31 4.77 -7.75 1.67
C PHE A 31 3.67 -6.69 1.60
N ILE A 32 2.51 -7.07 1.07
CA ILE A 32 1.36 -6.16 0.99
C ILE A 32 0.94 -5.72 2.41
N ILE A 33 0.81 -6.67 3.32
CA ILE A 33 0.37 -6.37 4.69
C ILE A 33 1.40 -5.51 5.42
N GLU A 34 2.68 -5.76 5.17
CA GLU A 34 3.77 -4.97 5.76
C GLU A 34 4.00 -3.64 5.06
N ASN A 35 3.20 -3.33 4.08
CA ASN A 35 3.29 -2.08 3.33
C ASN A 35 4.60 -1.95 2.54
N LYS A 36 5.17 -3.07 2.14
CA LYS A 36 6.40 -3.13 1.35
C LYS A 36 6.06 -3.27 -0.12
N LYS A 37 5.63 -2.17 -0.72
CA LYS A 37 5.07 -2.15 -2.06
C LYS A 37 6.07 -2.53 -3.15
N GLU A 38 7.29 -2.04 -3.04
CA GLU A 38 8.32 -2.32 -4.05
C GLU A 38 8.67 -3.81 -4.08
N GLU A 39 8.81 -4.41 -2.90
CA GLU A 39 9.09 -5.83 -2.78
C GLU A 39 7.92 -6.67 -3.29
N ALA A 40 6.70 -6.23 -3.01
CA ALA A 40 5.51 -6.91 -3.52
C ALA A 40 5.45 -6.86 -5.05
N LEU A 41 5.80 -5.73 -5.65
CA LEU A 41 5.86 -5.59 -7.11
C LEU A 41 6.90 -6.52 -7.71
N GLN A 42 8.08 -6.59 -7.10
CA GLN A 42 9.12 -7.48 -7.58
C GLN A 42 8.67 -8.93 -7.55
N CYS A 43 8.01 -9.35 -6.49
CA CYS A 43 7.44 -10.69 -6.40
C CYS A 43 6.38 -10.93 -7.47
N CYS A 44 5.54 -9.95 -7.76
CA CYS A 44 4.56 -10.07 -8.83
C CYS A 44 5.22 -10.28 -10.19
N ASP A 45 6.29 -9.55 -10.45
CA ASP A 45 7.02 -9.69 -11.72
C ASP A 45 7.67 -11.06 -11.84
N GLU A 46 8.28 -11.54 -10.77
CA GLU A 46 8.89 -12.88 -10.74
C GLU A 46 7.85 -13.97 -10.92
N LEU A 47 6.69 -13.82 -10.28
CA LEU A 47 5.61 -14.78 -10.44
C LEU A 47 5.04 -14.78 -11.85
N ALA A 48 4.90 -13.61 -12.44
CA ALA A 48 4.39 -13.51 -13.80
C ALA A 48 5.28 -14.33 -14.76
N VAL A 49 6.60 -14.22 -14.61
CA VAL A 49 7.55 -15.00 -15.40
C VAL A 49 7.39 -16.49 -15.14
N ALA A 50 7.24 -16.87 -13.88
CA ALA A 50 7.07 -18.29 -13.53
C ALA A 50 5.79 -18.86 -14.09
N PHE A 51 4.70 -18.12 -14.01
CA PHE A 51 3.42 -18.56 -14.57
C PHE A 51 3.52 -18.75 -16.08
N GLU A 52 4.18 -17.83 -16.75
CA GLU A 52 4.37 -17.94 -18.20
C GLU A 52 5.24 -19.14 -18.55
N TYR A 53 6.35 -19.30 -17.85
CA TYR A 53 7.29 -20.38 -18.09
C TYR A 53 6.66 -21.76 -17.89
N TYR A 54 5.91 -21.93 -16.82
CA TYR A 54 5.29 -23.20 -16.49
C TYR A 54 3.91 -23.38 -17.10
N ASN A 55 3.45 -22.39 -17.85
CA ASN A 55 2.11 -22.41 -18.48
C ASN A 55 1.01 -22.71 -17.46
N TRP A 56 1.09 -22.08 -16.29
CA TRP A 56 0.09 -22.26 -15.26
C TRP A 56 -1.18 -21.51 -15.62
N ASP A 57 -2.31 -22.13 -15.32
CA ASP A 57 -3.57 -21.43 -15.47
C ASP A 57 -3.64 -20.32 -14.47
N SER A 58 -3.80 -19.13 -14.98
CA SER A 58 -3.57 -18.00 -14.16
C SER A 58 -4.65 -17.71 -13.16
N LYS A 59 -5.90 -17.88 -13.50
CA LYS A 59 -6.94 -17.38 -12.59
C LYS A 59 -7.74 -18.50 -11.99
N SER A 60 -7.89 -18.45 -10.67
CA SER A 60 -8.80 -19.32 -9.97
C SER A 60 -9.88 -18.45 -9.32
N LYS A 61 -11.07 -19.03 -9.20
CA LYS A 61 -12.16 -18.31 -8.60
C LYS A 61 -12.11 -18.46 -7.09
N GLN A 62 -11.97 -17.35 -6.40
CA GLN A 62 -11.96 -17.37 -4.95
C GLN A 62 -13.37 -17.52 -4.40
N SER A 63 -13.46 -18.09 -3.20
CA SER A 63 -14.75 -18.19 -2.54
C SER A 63 -15.16 -16.84 -1.99
N ASN A 64 -16.44 -16.59 -1.93
CA ASN A 64 -16.97 -15.39 -1.32
C ASN A 64 -16.59 -15.27 0.16
N TYR A 65 -16.43 -16.40 0.82
CA TYR A 65 -16.03 -16.44 2.22
C TYR A 65 -14.63 -15.84 2.42
N THR A 66 -13.69 -16.23 1.58
CA THR A 66 -12.33 -15.68 1.62
C THR A 66 -12.34 -14.18 1.37
N ASP A 67 -13.10 -13.74 0.37
CA ASP A 67 -13.20 -12.31 0.06
C ASP A 67 -13.81 -11.53 1.22
N CYS A 68 -14.81 -12.08 1.88
CA CYS A 68 -15.41 -11.44 3.04
C CYS A 68 -14.43 -11.31 4.20
N LEU A 69 -13.64 -12.35 4.45
CA LEU A 69 -12.63 -12.31 5.50
C LEU A 69 -11.62 -11.20 5.25
N ILE A 70 -11.18 -11.07 4.01
CA ILE A 70 -10.24 -10.03 3.62
C ILE A 70 -10.87 -8.65 3.78
N CYS A 71 -12.09 -8.48 3.30
CA CYS A 71 -12.80 -7.21 3.39
C CYS A 71 -13.06 -6.76 4.81
N GLU A 72 -13.27 -7.70 5.72
CA GLU A 72 -13.53 -7.38 7.12
C GLU A 72 -12.26 -7.19 7.93
N SER A 73 -11.09 -7.42 7.35
CA SER A 73 -9.83 -7.22 8.04
C SER A 73 -9.54 -5.75 8.27
N ASN A 74 -8.57 -5.47 9.14
CA ASN A 74 -8.18 -4.09 9.45
C ASN A 74 -7.08 -3.58 8.54
N LEU A 75 -7.14 -3.93 7.26
CA LEU A 75 -6.18 -3.51 6.27
C LEU A 75 -6.71 -2.30 5.50
N ALA A 76 -5.82 -1.58 4.85
CA ALA A 76 -6.21 -0.49 3.97
C ALA A 76 -6.93 -1.05 2.74
N LYS A 77 -7.73 -0.22 2.10
CA LYS A 77 -8.52 -0.64 0.95
C LYS A 77 -7.66 -1.25 -0.16
N TRP A 78 -6.53 -0.62 -0.50
CA TRP A 78 -5.67 -1.13 -1.56
C TRP A 78 -5.07 -2.49 -1.21
N GLN A 79 -4.74 -2.70 0.08
CA GLN A 79 -4.21 -3.97 0.54
C GLN A 79 -5.23 -5.08 0.38
N LYS A 80 -6.47 -4.81 0.76
CA LYS A 80 -7.56 -5.77 0.61
C LYS A 80 -7.76 -6.16 -0.84
N ILE A 81 -7.82 -5.18 -1.73
CA ILE A 81 -8.03 -5.42 -3.15
C ILE A 81 -6.87 -6.22 -3.75
N ALA A 82 -5.63 -5.84 -3.42
CA ALA A 82 -4.45 -6.55 -3.91
C ALA A 82 -4.44 -8.01 -3.44
N ILE A 83 -4.77 -8.26 -2.18
CA ILE A 83 -4.81 -9.61 -1.63
C ILE A 83 -5.89 -10.45 -2.31
N ILE A 84 -7.06 -9.88 -2.54
CA ILE A 84 -8.13 -10.58 -3.23
C ILE A 84 -7.66 -11.00 -4.63
N HIS A 85 -7.01 -10.11 -5.34
CA HIS A 85 -6.49 -10.43 -6.68
C HIS A 85 -5.44 -11.54 -6.63
N ILE A 86 -4.49 -11.47 -5.69
CA ILE A 86 -3.46 -12.49 -5.65
C ILE A 86 -4.02 -13.85 -5.23
N MET A 87 -5.02 -13.88 -4.36
CA MET A 87 -5.69 -15.12 -4.00
C MET A 87 -6.44 -15.73 -5.16
N ALA A 88 -6.88 -14.91 -6.11
CA ALA A 88 -7.50 -15.38 -7.35
C ALA A 88 -6.47 -15.67 -8.45
N ASN A 89 -5.19 -15.59 -8.14
CA ASN A 89 -4.08 -15.74 -9.08
C ASN A 89 -4.11 -14.72 -10.21
N ASP A 90 -4.75 -13.58 -9.97
CA ASP A 90 -4.79 -12.48 -10.92
C ASP A 90 -3.65 -11.53 -10.65
N ILE A 91 -2.45 -11.94 -11.05
CA ILE A 91 -1.22 -11.22 -10.74
C ILE A 91 -1.19 -9.85 -11.38
N LYS A 92 -1.69 -9.74 -12.59
CA LYS A 92 -1.71 -8.46 -13.31
C LYS A 92 -2.53 -7.41 -12.59
N SER A 93 -3.71 -7.80 -12.09
CA SER A 93 -4.57 -6.89 -11.36
C SER A 93 -3.97 -6.52 -10.01
N CYS A 94 -3.37 -7.48 -9.31
CA CYS A 94 -2.67 -7.24 -8.06
C CYS A 94 -1.53 -6.23 -8.27
N LYS A 95 -0.72 -6.45 -9.29
CA LYS A 95 0.38 -5.54 -9.64
C LYS A 95 -0.12 -4.14 -9.91
N ARG A 96 -1.20 -4.01 -10.68
CA ARG A 96 -1.78 -2.70 -11.00
C ARG A 96 -2.24 -1.96 -9.77
N VAL A 97 -2.89 -2.65 -8.85
CA VAL A 97 -3.34 -2.04 -7.59
C VAL A 97 -2.16 -1.47 -6.81
N ILE A 98 -1.08 -2.24 -6.72
CA ILE A 98 0.12 -1.79 -5.99
C ILE A 98 0.77 -0.60 -6.71
N GLU A 99 0.89 -0.67 -8.02
CA GLU A 99 1.46 0.43 -8.82
C GLU A 99 0.66 1.71 -8.67
N ASP A 100 -0.66 1.60 -8.71
CA ASP A 100 -1.55 2.75 -8.54
C ASP A 100 -1.39 3.36 -7.16
N GLU A 101 -1.23 2.53 -6.14
CA GLU A 101 -1.03 3.02 -4.78
C GLU A 101 0.31 3.73 -4.62
N ILE A 102 1.36 3.20 -5.23
CA ILE A 102 2.67 3.86 -5.24
C ILE A 102 2.55 5.23 -5.91
N GLU A 103 1.84 5.29 -7.03
CA GLU A 103 1.65 6.54 -7.76
C GLU A 103 0.87 7.56 -6.93
N GLU A 104 -0.17 7.12 -6.25
CA GLU A 104 -0.95 7.98 -5.37
C GLU A 104 -0.11 8.49 -4.20
N GLU A 105 0.74 7.65 -3.63
CA GLU A 105 1.64 8.07 -2.57
C GLU A 105 2.65 9.11 -3.06
N LYS A 106 3.18 8.94 -4.27
CA LYS A 106 4.11 9.92 -4.86
C LYS A 106 3.42 11.25 -5.05
N LYS A 107 2.20 11.25 -5.58
CA LYS A 107 1.43 12.46 -5.76
C LYS A 107 1.15 13.16 -4.43
N ALA A 108 0.78 12.40 -3.41
CA ALA A 108 0.52 12.94 -2.09
C ALA A 108 1.81 13.53 -1.47
N ALA A 109 2.94 12.86 -1.68
CA ALA A 109 4.23 13.34 -1.18
C ALA A 109 4.64 14.64 -1.86
N VAL A 110 4.49 14.72 -3.19
CA VAL A 110 4.78 15.94 -3.94
C VAL A 110 3.90 17.08 -3.46
N LYS A 111 2.61 16.82 -3.29
CA LYS A 111 1.69 17.83 -2.81
C LYS A 111 2.07 18.34 -1.44
N ARG A 112 2.46 17.46 -0.52
CA ARG A 112 2.91 17.84 0.82
C ARG A 112 4.17 18.69 0.77
N ILE A 113 5.11 18.35 -0.14
CA ILE A 113 6.33 19.11 -0.30
C ILE A 113 6.01 20.50 -0.83
N GLU A 114 5.12 20.61 -1.81
CA GLU A 114 4.69 21.90 -2.37
C GLU A 114 4.02 22.75 -1.33
N GLU A 115 3.12 22.17 -0.54
CA GLU A 115 2.44 22.87 0.54
C GLU A 115 3.44 23.34 1.61
N ALA A 116 4.42 22.50 1.94
CA ALA A 116 5.46 22.85 2.90
C ALA A 116 6.33 24.00 2.39
N LYS A 117 6.67 23.97 1.10
CA LYS A 117 7.43 25.05 0.48
C LYS A 117 6.65 26.36 0.53
N GLU A 118 5.37 26.30 0.22
CA GLU A 118 4.49 27.45 0.25
C GLU A 118 4.44 28.06 1.64
N ARG A 119 4.27 27.23 2.66
CA ARG A 119 4.29 27.69 4.05
C ARG A 119 5.63 28.27 4.44
N LYS A 120 6.71 27.67 4.00
CA LYS A 120 8.06 28.15 4.28
C LYS A 120 8.31 29.51 3.62
N ASP A 121 7.89 29.65 2.37
CA ASP A 121 8.04 30.92 1.65
C ASP A 121 7.24 32.02 2.34
N ASN A 122 6.02 31.73 2.73
CA ASN A 122 5.20 32.69 3.48
C ASN A 122 5.85 33.07 4.80
N HIS A 123 6.43 32.11 5.48
CA HIS A 123 7.13 32.35 6.73
C HIS A 123 8.39 33.21 6.51
N CYS A 124 9.15 32.92 5.47
CA CYS A 124 10.32 33.72 5.14
C CYS A 124 9.94 35.14 4.79
N ASN A 125 8.86 35.35 4.05
CA ASN A 125 8.38 36.69 3.73
C ASN A 125 7.99 37.46 4.98
N ALA A 126 7.31 36.80 5.91
CA ALA A 126 6.94 37.41 7.18
C ALA A 126 8.17 37.80 7.99
N LEU A 127 9.22 36.98 8.00
CA LEU A 127 10.47 37.27 8.67
C LEU A 127 11.19 38.45 8.01
N GLN A 128 11.18 38.51 6.68
CA GLN A 128 11.77 39.63 5.97
C GLN A 128 11.08 40.96 6.34
N ASP A 129 9.77 40.94 6.40
CA ASP A 129 9.00 42.10 6.80
C ASP A 129 9.35 42.56 8.22
N LEU A 130 9.50 41.57 9.11
CA LEU A 130 9.88 41.85 10.49
C LEU A 130 11.28 42.45 10.57
N TYR A 131 12.23 41.90 9.82
CA TYR A 131 13.58 42.42 9.78
C TYR A 131 13.63 43.85 9.23
N SER A 132 12.79 44.13 8.26
CA SER A 132 12.71 45.49 7.72
C SER A 132 12.27 46.49 8.79
N LEU A 133 11.38 46.10 9.67
CA LEU A 133 10.90 46.94 10.74
C LEU A 133 12.00 47.24 11.78
N PHE A 134 12.92 46.30 11.99
CA PHE A 134 13.98 46.46 12.96
C PHE A 134 15.28 46.95 12.38
N ASP A 135 15.29 47.35 11.10
CA ASP A 135 16.48 47.80 10.40
C ASP A 135 17.64 46.83 10.66
N PHE A 136 17.39 45.62 10.28
CA PHE A 136 18.29 44.50 10.55
C PHE A 136 19.73 44.74 10.05
N ASN A 137 19.84 45.49 8.97
CA ASN A 137 21.16 45.79 8.40
C ASN A 137 22.06 46.54 9.35
N SER A 138 21.53 47.31 10.24
CA SER A 138 22.34 48.04 11.21
C SER A 138 22.95 47.14 12.25
N LEU A 139 22.48 45.89 12.35
CA LEU A 139 23.00 44.93 13.29
C LEU A 139 24.17 44.14 12.72
N LEU A 140 24.36 44.25 11.44
CA LEU A 140 25.47 43.62 10.79
C LEU A 140 26.65 44.60 10.70
#